data_47dee1a433a9aa1cafac9f3b19852e69
#
_entry.id   47dee1a433a9aa1cafac9f3b19852e69
#
_cell.length_a   1.000
_cell.length_b   1.000
_cell.length_c   1.000
_cell.angle_alpha   90.00
_cell.angle_beta   90.00
_cell.angle_gamma   90.00
#
_symmetry.space_group_name_H-M   'P 1'
#
loop_
_entity.id
_entity.type
_entity.pdbx_description
1 polymer ?
#
loop_
_entity_poly.entity_id
_entity_poly.type
_entity_poly.pdbx_seq_one_letter_code
_entity_poly.pdbx_strand_id
1 'polypeptide(L)'
;MLDCLTHQRHRRLANVDTTVVLRALAICTIVATHMRLRFVPGGAHTLLAVVGFNLARFMMPIESTRQRVRAGLLTVARVAVPTVLWAWSGWFLGASYGIGTVLLLNNYLGPPGHSSDHWHFWFIEVFVHLVVIVTALLAVPSIRQLVRRFPYGFPLALFAGTLLLRMEWAWLGDWYNIRFRTHSIAWFFVLGWLIQPSDSTYKRLVTSALCVASIAGFFDYPPREWFIGVCLVTLVWFREVSVPRVIVWPIATLASASMWILISHFTIWPSLVEVMPLGWAYVGTLVAVLVWFVADRVTDATCALAGRTFAKLPVRRRPLVLEPATVATA
;
A
#
# COMPACT_ATOMS: atom_id res chain seq x y z
N MET A 1 -23.41 -7.45 38.88
CA MET A 1 -23.89 -6.45 37.91
C MET A 1 -22.76 -5.92 37.00
N LEU A 2 -21.56 -5.63 37.51
CA LEU A 2 -20.39 -5.22 36.72
C LEU A 2 -19.91 -6.31 35.75
N ASP A 3 -19.91 -7.58 36.10
CA ASP A 3 -19.50 -8.70 35.24
C ASP A 3 -20.45 -8.92 34.05
N CYS A 4 -21.74 -8.63 34.21
CA CYS A 4 -22.72 -8.77 33.14
C CYS A 4 -22.53 -7.65 32.05
N LEU A 5 -22.15 -6.46 32.48
CA LEU A 5 -21.87 -5.32 31.60
C LEU A 5 -20.55 -5.50 30.83
N THR A 6 -19.54 -6.11 31.46
CA THR A 6 -18.28 -6.43 30.78
C THR A 6 -18.47 -7.54 29.73
N HIS A 7 -19.26 -8.58 30.03
CA HIS A 7 -19.56 -9.66 29.08
C HIS A 7 -20.41 -9.19 27.88
N GLN A 8 -21.37 -8.26 28.10
CA GLN A 8 -22.14 -7.67 27.00
C GLN A 8 -21.29 -6.72 26.13
N ARG A 9 -20.31 -6.01 26.71
CA ARG A 9 -19.38 -5.16 25.98
C ARG A 9 -18.47 -5.97 25.05
N HIS A 10 -17.95 -7.12 25.49
CA HIS A 10 -17.15 -8.03 24.67
C HIS A 10 -17.92 -8.63 23.47
N ARG A 11 -19.23 -8.80 23.58
CA ARG A 11 -20.06 -9.29 22.45
C ARG A 11 -20.27 -8.25 21.35
N ARG A 12 -20.06 -6.95 21.62
CA ARG A 12 -20.32 -5.86 20.67
C ARG A 12 -19.07 -5.37 19.93
N LEU A 13 -17.89 -5.66 20.43
CA LEU A 13 -16.62 -5.25 19.83
C LEU A 13 -15.91 -6.44 19.17
N ALA A 14 -15.08 -6.14 18.17
CA ALA A 14 -14.15 -7.08 17.54
C ALA A 14 -12.80 -6.39 17.34
N ASN A 15 -11.72 -7.14 17.51
CA ASN A 15 -10.39 -6.65 17.22
C ASN A 15 -10.11 -6.76 15.72
N VAL A 16 -9.65 -5.65 15.14
CA VAL A 16 -9.27 -5.55 13.74
C VAL A 16 -7.82 -5.08 13.69
N ASP A 17 -7.03 -5.68 12.82
CA ASP A 17 -5.64 -5.27 12.57
C ASP A 17 -5.59 -3.77 12.24
N THR A 18 -4.73 -3.03 12.93
CA THR A 18 -4.62 -1.57 12.78
C THR A 18 -4.31 -1.18 11.34
N THR A 19 -3.53 -1.98 10.61
CA THR A 19 -3.23 -1.69 9.20
C THR A 19 -4.46 -1.76 8.31
N VAL A 20 -5.43 -2.61 8.63
CA VAL A 20 -6.71 -2.70 7.91
C VAL A 20 -7.57 -1.46 8.18
N VAL A 21 -7.64 -1.03 9.45
CA VAL A 21 -8.38 0.18 9.83
C VAL A 21 -7.77 1.42 9.18
N LEU A 22 -6.43 1.56 9.23
CA LEU A 22 -5.73 2.69 8.62
C LEU A 22 -5.85 2.71 7.10
N ARG A 23 -5.88 1.54 6.42
CA ARG A 23 -6.11 1.48 4.97
C ARG A 23 -7.50 1.96 4.61
N ALA A 24 -8.53 1.50 5.34
CA ALA A 24 -9.91 1.95 5.12
C ALA A 24 -10.06 3.46 5.35
N LEU A 25 -9.50 3.97 6.45
CA LEU A 25 -9.54 5.40 6.77
C LEU A 25 -8.79 6.23 5.71
N ALA A 26 -7.60 5.78 5.33
CA ALA A 26 -6.76 6.47 4.36
C ALA A 26 -7.42 6.57 2.99
N ILE A 27 -8.05 5.51 2.49
CA ILE A 27 -8.69 5.56 1.17
C ILE A 27 -9.92 6.48 1.19
N CYS A 28 -10.70 6.49 2.27
CA CYS A 28 -11.80 7.43 2.44
C CYS A 28 -11.31 8.88 2.42
N THR A 29 -10.22 9.19 3.13
CA THR A 29 -9.65 10.56 3.16
C THR A 29 -9.01 10.95 1.82
N ILE A 30 -8.42 10.02 1.07
CA ILE A 30 -7.90 10.27 -0.29
C ILE A 30 -9.02 10.71 -1.23
N VAL A 31 -10.10 9.93 -1.31
CA VAL A 31 -11.26 10.26 -2.17
C VAL A 31 -11.86 11.60 -1.76
N ALA A 32 -12.09 11.81 -0.46
CA ALA A 32 -12.63 13.07 0.06
C ALA A 32 -11.74 14.28 -0.28
N THR A 33 -10.43 14.13 -0.23
CA THR A 33 -9.47 15.19 -0.57
C THR A 33 -9.55 15.55 -2.06
N HIS A 34 -9.61 14.55 -2.96
CA HIS A 34 -9.71 14.78 -4.40
C HIS A 34 -11.04 15.38 -4.81
N MET A 35 -12.11 15.02 -4.12
CA MET A 35 -13.45 15.63 -4.31
C MET A 35 -13.57 17.02 -3.67
N ARG A 36 -12.51 17.57 -3.08
CA ARG A 36 -12.50 18.88 -2.39
C ARG A 36 -13.50 18.98 -1.23
N LEU A 37 -13.90 17.86 -0.65
CA LEU A 37 -14.56 17.85 0.64
C LEU A 37 -13.57 18.34 1.70
N ARG A 38 -14.05 19.12 2.70
CA ARG A 38 -13.19 19.68 3.76
C ARG A 38 -12.76 18.60 4.75
N PHE A 39 -12.11 17.55 4.25
CA PHE A 39 -11.48 16.52 5.06
C PHE A 39 -9.98 16.77 5.18
N VAL A 40 -9.39 16.13 6.17
CA VAL A 40 -7.96 16.24 6.44
C VAL A 40 -7.19 15.39 5.41
N PRO A 41 -6.36 15.99 4.55
CA PRO A 41 -5.53 15.24 3.61
C PRO A 41 -4.40 14.51 4.37
N GLY A 42 -3.86 13.42 3.78
CA GLY A 42 -2.73 12.66 4.39
C GLY A 42 -2.85 11.16 4.20
N GLY A 43 -3.99 10.68 3.67
CA GLY A 43 -4.26 9.26 3.49
C GLY A 43 -3.18 8.53 2.67
N ALA A 44 -2.70 9.10 1.57
CA ALA A 44 -1.69 8.48 0.72
C ALA A 44 -0.34 8.27 1.46
N HIS A 45 0.10 9.24 2.26
CA HIS A 45 1.34 9.13 3.04
C HIS A 45 1.19 8.12 4.19
N THR A 46 0.01 8.08 4.83
CA THR A 46 -0.33 7.03 5.80
C THR A 46 -0.30 5.64 5.15
N LEU A 47 -0.88 5.48 3.95
CA LEU A 47 -0.81 4.21 3.21
C LEU A 47 0.62 3.80 2.90
N LEU A 48 1.48 4.74 2.54
CA LEU A 48 2.88 4.45 2.24
C LEU A 48 3.62 3.88 3.45
N ALA A 49 3.38 4.43 4.64
CA ALA A 49 3.92 3.89 5.87
C ALA A 49 3.32 2.51 6.21
N VAL A 50 2.01 2.31 6.03
CA VAL A 50 1.36 0.99 6.20
C VAL A 50 1.95 -0.04 5.25
N VAL A 51 2.29 0.34 4.01
CA VAL A 51 2.98 -0.55 3.05
C VAL A 51 4.35 -0.96 3.57
N GLY A 52 5.16 -0.01 4.05
CA GLY A 52 6.47 -0.30 4.63
C GLY A 52 6.38 -1.22 5.85
N PHE A 53 5.42 -0.98 6.74
CA PHE A 53 5.13 -1.84 7.88
C PHE A 53 4.75 -3.27 7.46
N ASN A 54 3.83 -3.41 6.51
CA ASN A 54 3.38 -4.72 6.02
C ASN A 54 4.48 -5.45 5.26
N LEU A 55 5.29 -4.75 4.47
CA LEU A 55 6.44 -5.33 3.80
C LEU A 55 7.41 -5.93 4.84
N ALA A 56 7.75 -5.18 5.88
CA ALA A 56 8.59 -5.68 6.97
C ALA A 56 7.95 -6.88 7.67
N ARG A 57 6.66 -6.82 7.97
CA ARG A 57 5.92 -7.89 8.65
C ARG A 57 5.88 -9.20 7.86
N PHE A 58 5.67 -9.13 6.55
CA PHE A 58 5.39 -10.31 5.72
C PHE A 58 6.58 -10.77 4.86
N MET A 59 7.48 -9.88 4.46
CA MET A 59 8.64 -10.27 3.64
C MET A 59 9.88 -10.63 4.45
N MET A 60 10.08 -10.04 5.63
CA MET A 60 11.27 -10.35 6.45
C MET A 60 11.32 -11.80 6.93
N PRO A 61 10.21 -12.46 7.33
CA PRO A 61 10.23 -13.86 7.75
C PRO A 61 10.55 -14.85 6.61
N ILE A 62 10.39 -14.46 5.34
CA ILE A 62 10.67 -15.36 4.21
C ILE A 62 12.17 -15.64 4.15
N GLU A 63 12.54 -16.91 4.33
CA GLU A 63 13.96 -17.30 4.36
C GLU A 63 14.61 -17.34 2.98
N SER A 64 13.94 -17.95 2.02
CA SER A 64 14.45 -18.12 0.66
C SER A 64 14.47 -16.78 -0.09
N THR A 65 15.63 -16.39 -0.63
CA THR A 65 15.77 -15.19 -1.47
C THR A 65 14.85 -15.26 -2.69
N ARG A 66 14.76 -16.44 -3.35
CA ARG A 66 13.89 -16.64 -4.51
C ARG A 66 12.41 -16.42 -4.17
N GLN A 67 11.95 -16.97 -3.05
CA GLN A 67 10.57 -16.80 -2.60
C GLN A 67 10.27 -15.35 -2.23
N ARG A 68 11.21 -14.64 -1.61
CA ARG A 68 11.08 -13.23 -1.23
C ARG A 68 11.01 -12.34 -2.46
N VAL A 69 11.91 -12.51 -3.42
CA VAL A 69 11.89 -11.78 -4.69
C VAL A 69 10.57 -12.04 -5.42
N ARG A 70 10.13 -13.31 -5.48
CA ARG A 70 8.81 -13.64 -6.06
C ARG A 70 7.65 -12.95 -5.33
N ALA A 71 7.67 -12.94 -4.00
CA ALA A 71 6.64 -12.25 -3.20
C ALA A 71 6.63 -10.74 -3.47
N GLY A 72 7.80 -10.09 -3.54
CA GLY A 72 7.92 -8.68 -3.89
C GLY A 72 7.40 -8.38 -5.30
N LEU A 73 7.83 -9.15 -6.30
CA LEU A 73 7.37 -8.99 -7.69
C LEU A 73 5.86 -9.23 -7.83
N LEU A 74 5.29 -10.22 -7.12
CA LEU A 74 3.86 -10.44 -7.11
C LEU A 74 3.09 -9.29 -6.42
N THR A 75 3.67 -8.71 -5.38
CA THR A 75 3.10 -7.52 -4.73
C THR A 75 3.07 -6.34 -5.69
N VAL A 76 4.16 -6.10 -6.42
CA VAL A 76 4.22 -5.08 -7.48
C VAL A 76 3.21 -5.38 -8.59
N ALA A 77 3.21 -6.59 -9.13
CA ALA A 77 2.35 -6.96 -10.24
C ALA A 77 0.85 -6.80 -9.91
N ARG A 78 0.44 -7.17 -8.69
CA ARG A 78 -0.96 -7.02 -8.24
C ARG A 78 -1.46 -5.58 -8.22
N VAL A 79 -0.55 -4.62 -8.13
CA VAL A 79 -0.89 -3.19 -8.11
C VAL A 79 -0.58 -2.54 -9.46
N ALA A 80 0.59 -2.79 -10.02
CA ALA A 80 1.04 -2.16 -11.27
C ALA A 80 0.20 -2.63 -12.49
N VAL A 81 -0.06 -3.93 -12.62
CA VAL A 81 -0.78 -4.46 -13.80
C VAL A 81 -2.17 -3.85 -13.96
N PRO A 82 -3.08 -3.90 -12.95
CA PRO A 82 -4.39 -3.28 -13.10
C PRO A 82 -4.31 -1.76 -13.28
N THR A 83 -3.34 -1.09 -12.64
CA THR A 83 -3.17 0.36 -12.83
C THR A 83 -2.72 0.71 -14.24
N VAL A 84 -1.74 -0.01 -14.77
CA VAL A 84 -1.26 0.17 -16.15
C VAL A 84 -2.39 -0.09 -17.15
N LEU A 85 -3.14 -1.18 -17.00
CA LEU A 85 -4.29 -1.48 -17.85
C LEU A 85 -5.37 -0.40 -17.76
N TRP A 86 -5.64 0.11 -16.56
CA TRP A 86 -6.57 1.23 -16.35
C TRP A 86 -6.08 2.52 -17.03
N ALA A 87 -4.82 2.89 -16.83
CA ALA A 87 -4.22 4.07 -17.45
C ALA A 87 -4.20 3.97 -18.99
N TRP A 88 -3.90 2.78 -19.54
CA TRP A 88 -3.97 2.50 -20.96
C TRP A 88 -5.39 2.66 -21.51
N SER A 89 -6.37 2.07 -20.84
CA SER A 89 -7.76 2.21 -21.27
C SER A 89 -8.21 3.67 -21.25
N GLY A 90 -7.85 4.43 -20.21
CA GLY A 90 -8.12 5.86 -20.14
C GLY A 90 -7.45 6.63 -21.28
N TRP A 91 -6.20 6.34 -21.60
CA TRP A 91 -5.47 6.96 -22.69
C TRP A 91 -6.14 6.71 -24.05
N PHE A 92 -6.56 5.48 -24.34
CA PHE A 92 -7.32 5.15 -25.55
C PHE A 92 -8.71 5.83 -25.60
N LEU A 93 -9.31 6.10 -24.45
CA LEU A 93 -10.60 6.79 -24.35
C LEU A 93 -10.46 8.33 -24.30
N GLY A 94 -9.26 8.87 -24.55
CA GLY A 94 -9.00 10.31 -24.65
C GLY A 94 -8.65 11.01 -23.33
N ALA A 95 -8.32 10.24 -22.27
CA ALA A 95 -7.77 10.86 -21.04
C ALA A 95 -6.40 11.47 -21.32
N SER A 96 -6.11 12.61 -20.67
CA SER A 96 -4.86 13.37 -20.82
C SER A 96 -3.67 12.69 -20.13
N TYR A 97 -3.54 11.36 -20.24
CA TYR A 97 -2.41 10.63 -19.66
C TYR A 97 -1.22 10.62 -20.62
N GLY A 98 -0.03 10.95 -20.10
CA GLY A 98 1.22 10.79 -20.84
C GLY A 98 1.81 9.39 -20.72
N ILE A 99 2.83 9.10 -21.54
CA ILE A 99 3.55 7.81 -21.50
C ILE A 99 4.14 7.51 -20.10
N GLY A 100 4.59 8.55 -19.38
CA GLY A 100 5.08 8.42 -18.00
C GLY A 100 4.02 7.89 -17.06
N THR A 101 2.75 8.32 -17.21
CA THR A 101 1.61 7.82 -16.41
C THR A 101 1.33 6.35 -16.70
N VAL A 102 1.28 6.00 -17.98
CA VAL A 102 1.00 4.62 -18.43
C VAL A 102 2.07 3.64 -17.97
N LEU A 103 3.34 4.08 -17.97
CA LEU A 103 4.48 3.25 -17.56
C LEU A 103 4.81 3.36 -16.05
N LEU A 104 4.09 4.19 -15.28
CA LEU A 104 4.40 4.50 -13.87
C LEU A 104 5.81 5.10 -13.71
N LEU A 105 6.17 6.04 -14.59
CA LEU A 105 7.48 6.69 -14.65
C LEU A 105 7.41 8.23 -14.65
N ASN A 106 6.32 8.83 -14.14
CA ASN A 106 6.17 10.28 -14.07
C ASN A 106 7.22 10.98 -13.20
N ASN A 107 7.76 10.25 -12.19
CA ASN A 107 8.89 10.77 -11.41
C ASN A 107 10.10 11.17 -12.28
N TYR A 108 10.22 10.58 -13.49
CA TYR A 108 11.33 10.78 -14.41
C TYR A 108 10.88 11.44 -15.72
N LEU A 109 9.71 11.09 -16.24
CA LEU A 109 9.21 11.46 -17.56
C LEU A 109 7.98 12.39 -17.50
N GLY A 110 7.44 12.64 -16.29
CA GLY A 110 6.25 13.45 -16.12
C GLY A 110 6.51 14.96 -16.31
N PRO A 111 5.48 15.70 -16.68
CA PRO A 111 5.56 17.15 -16.80
C PRO A 111 5.86 17.81 -15.44
N PRO A 112 6.45 19.00 -15.42
CA PRO A 112 6.56 19.76 -14.21
C PRO A 112 5.17 20.16 -13.70
N GLY A 113 4.98 20.09 -12.39
CA GLY A 113 3.70 20.40 -11.71
C GLY A 113 2.77 19.20 -11.53
N HIS A 114 2.23 19.05 -10.32
CA HIS A 114 1.41 17.90 -9.89
C HIS A 114 -0.10 18.12 -10.06
N SER A 115 -0.52 19.22 -10.68
CA SER A 115 -1.93 19.57 -10.88
C SER A 115 -2.56 18.92 -12.11
N SER A 116 -1.77 18.26 -12.95
CA SER A 116 -2.26 17.62 -14.18
C SER A 116 -2.68 16.17 -13.94
N ASP A 117 -3.55 15.66 -14.81
CA ASP A 117 -4.03 14.28 -14.80
C ASP A 117 -2.91 13.25 -14.88
N HIS A 118 -1.74 13.63 -15.39
CA HIS A 118 -0.54 12.80 -15.43
C HIS A 118 -0.13 12.26 -14.04
N TRP A 119 -0.44 12.98 -12.97
CA TRP A 119 -0.04 12.62 -11.61
C TRP A 119 -1.12 11.90 -10.80
N HIS A 120 -2.23 11.51 -11.40
CA HIS A 120 -3.30 10.78 -10.69
C HIS A 120 -2.80 9.51 -10.00
N PHE A 121 -1.81 8.82 -10.57
CA PHE A 121 -1.29 7.56 -10.05
C PHE A 121 0.07 7.68 -9.34
N TRP A 122 0.48 8.91 -8.96
CA TRP A 122 1.78 9.15 -8.31
C TRP A 122 2.03 8.22 -7.11
N PHE A 123 1.01 7.98 -6.28
CA PHE A 123 1.14 7.10 -5.11
C PHE A 123 1.48 5.66 -5.51
N ILE A 124 0.83 5.15 -6.55
CA ILE A 124 1.06 3.80 -7.06
C ILE A 124 2.46 3.69 -7.66
N GLU A 125 2.90 4.69 -8.39
CA GLU A 125 4.24 4.77 -8.93
C GLU A 125 5.29 4.71 -7.82
N VAL A 126 5.15 5.53 -6.79
CA VAL A 126 6.03 5.53 -5.60
C VAL A 126 6.01 4.17 -4.89
N PHE A 127 4.83 3.59 -4.71
CA PHE A 127 4.68 2.26 -4.14
C PHE A 127 5.47 1.22 -4.93
N VAL A 128 5.31 1.18 -6.26
CA VAL A 128 6.00 0.24 -7.15
C VAL A 128 7.51 0.42 -7.04
N HIS A 129 8.00 1.65 -7.16
CA HIS A 129 9.43 1.95 -7.06
C HIS A 129 10.01 1.48 -5.73
N LEU A 130 9.39 1.82 -4.60
CA LEU A 130 9.90 1.46 -3.28
C LEU A 130 9.86 -0.04 -3.02
N VAL A 131 8.81 -0.74 -3.43
CA VAL A 131 8.74 -2.20 -3.27
C VAL A 131 9.79 -2.89 -4.15
N VAL A 132 10.02 -2.42 -5.38
CA VAL A 132 11.07 -2.95 -6.26
C VAL A 132 12.45 -2.70 -5.63
N ILE A 133 12.76 -1.47 -5.22
CA ILE A 133 14.04 -1.10 -4.60
C ILE A 133 14.31 -1.96 -3.36
N VAL A 134 13.34 -2.07 -2.44
CA VAL A 134 13.51 -2.85 -1.22
C VAL A 134 13.60 -4.35 -1.51
N THR A 135 12.85 -4.85 -2.49
CA THR A 135 12.95 -6.25 -2.92
C THR A 135 14.35 -6.56 -3.47
N ALA A 136 14.90 -5.69 -4.31
CA ALA A 136 16.25 -5.81 -4.84
C ALA A 136 17.31 -5.71 -3.71
N LEU A 137 17.15 -4.74 -2.80
CA LEU A 137 18.03 -4.57 -1.64
C LEU A 137 18.08 -5.86 -0.79
N LEU A 138 16.93 -6.44 -0.49
CA LEU A 138 16.80 -7.66 0.31
C LEU A 138 17.18 -8.94 -0.45
N ALA A 139 17.37 -8.89 -1.76
CA ALA A 139 17.92 -9.99 -2.54
C ALA A 139 19.44 -10.13 -2.31
N VAL A 140 20.13 -9.07 -1.89
CA VAL A 140 21.56 -9.05 -1.57
C VAL A 140 21.79 -9.75 -0.23
N PRO A 141 22.57 -10.88 -0.19
CA PRO A 141 22.72 -11.67 1.03
C PRO A 141 23.34 -10.91 2.21
N SER A 142 24.34 -10.04 1.96
CA SER A 142 24.99 -9.24 3.00
C SER A 142 24.04 -8.24 3.64
N ILE A 143 23.19 -7.58 2.85
CA ILE A 143 22.19 -6.65 3.37
C ILE A 143 21.15 -7.41 4.20
N ARG A 144 20.71 -8.57 3.72
CA ARG A 144 19.77 -9.40 4.48
C ARG A 144 20.36 -9.83 5.83
N GLN A 145 21.63 -10.21 5.86
CA GLN A 145 22.30 -10.56 7.10
C GLN A 145 22.36 -9.36 8.06
N LEU A 146 22.63 -8.16 7.54
CA LEU A 146 22.63 -6.93 8.30
C LEU A 146 21.26 -6.61 8.90
N VAL A 147 20.18 -6.74 8.10
CA VAL A 147 18.79 -6.55 8.57
C VAL A 147 18.45 -7.54 9.68
N ARG A 148 18.87 -8.81 9.56
CA ARG A 148 18.64 -9.83 10.59
C ARG A 148 19.40 -9.55 11.88
N ARG A 149 20.64 -9.08 11.76
CA ARG A 149 21.50 -8.76 12.90
C ARG A 149 21.02 -7.52 13.65
N PHE A 150 20.49 -6.55 12.92
CA PHE A 150 20.04 -5.26 13.46
C PHE A 150 18.61 -4.94 13.02
N PRO A 151 17.59 -5.68 13.48
CA PRO A 151 16.21 -5.57 12.97
C PRO A 151 15.58 -4.19 13.20
N TYR A 152 15.97 -3.46 14.23
CA TYR A 152 15.57 -2.08 14.49
C TYR A 152 16.60 -1.06 13.97
N GLY A 153 17.89 -1.34 14.15
CA GLY A 153 18.98 -0.41 13.79
C GLY A 153 19.11 -0.21 12.28
N PHE A 154 18.90 -1.25 11.46
CA PHE A 154 18.96 -1.13 10.02
C PHE A 154 17.88 -0.20 9.44
N PRO A 155 16.57 -0.40 9.72
CA PRO A 155 15.57 0.55 9.23
C PRO A 155 15.71 1.94 9.86
N LEU A 156 16.26 2.09 11.07
CA LEU A 156 16.57 3.38 11.64
C LEU A 156 17.66 4.12 10.86
N ALA A 157 18.75 3.45 10.50
CA ALA A 157 19.80 4.01 9.66
C ALA A 157 19.29 4.35 8.25
N LEU A 158 18.47 3.46 7.67
CA LEU A 158 17.85 3.70 6.37
C LEU A 158 16.88 4.89 6.43
N PHE A 159 16.14 5.06 7.53
CA PHE A 159 15.28 6.20 7.76
C PHE A 159 16.08 7.51 7.80
N ALA A 160 17.17 7.55 8.55
CA ALA A 160 18.07 8.71 8.58
C ALA A 160 18.61 9.03 7.17
N GLY A 161 19.03 8.01 6.40
CA GLY A 161 19.46 8.19 5.02
C GLY A 161 18.37 8.75 4.11
N THR A 162 17.14 8.27 4.24
CA THR A 162 16.01 8.79 3.43
C THR A 162 15.56 10.18 3.85
N LEU A 163 15.78 10.59 5.10
CA LEU A 163 15.60 11.97 5.53
C LEU A 163 16.64 12.91 4.90
N LEU A 164 17.88 12.45 4.68
CA LEU A 164 18.88 13.22 3.94
C LEU A 164 18.46 13.41 2.48
N LEU A 165 17.93 12.37 1.83
CA LEU A 165 17.38 12.48 0.47
C LEU A 165 16.21 13.48 0.39
N ARG A 166 15.43 13.58 1.45
CA ARG A 166 14.39 14.61 1.56
C ARG A 166 14.95 16.02 1.54
N MET A 167 16.15 16.21 2.06
CA MET A 167 16.81 17.54 2.12
C MET A 167 17.28 18.05 0.76
N GLU A 168 17.36 17.20 -0.26
CA GLU A 168 17.76 17.57 -1.63
C GLU A 168 16.90 18.71 -2.20
N TRP A 169 15.62 18.77 -1.84
CA TRP A 169 14.73 19.84 -2.25
C TRP A 169 15.17 21.25 -1.79
N ALA A 170 15.83 21.34 -0.63
CA ALA A 170 16.33 22.61 -0.12
C ALA A 170 17.34 23.26 -1.09
N TRP A 171 17.99 22.44 -1.91
CA TRP A 171 18.99 22.88 -2.89
C TRP A 171 18.38 23.11 -4.27
N LEU A 172 17.29 22.42 -4.62
CA LEU A 172 16.67 22.46 -5.96
C LEU A 172 15.50 23.42 -6.07
N GLY A 173 15.03 24.03 -4.99
CA GLY A 173 14.02 25.11 -4.98
C GLY A 173 12.59 24.70 -5.35
N ASP A 174 12.31 23.41 -5.59
CA ASP A 174 11.00 22.93 -6.04
C ASP A 174 10.20 22.30 -4.89
N TRP A 175 9.84 23.11 -3.93
CA TRP A 175 9.10 22.71 -2.71
C TRP A 175 7.79 21.96 -2.95
N TYR A 176 7.03 22.35 -3.95
CA TYR A 176 5.68 21.81 -4.14
C TYR A 176 5.69 20.42 -4.76
N ASN A 177 6.56 20.18 -5.71
CA ASN A 177 6.61 18.94 -6.49
C ASN A 177 7.30 17.78 -5.77
N ILE A 178 8.11 18.07 -4.76
CA ILE A 178 8.88 17.10 -4.00
C ILE A 178 8.01 16.13 -3.20
N ARG A 179 6.85 16.58 -2.72
CA ARG A 179 5.95 15.81 -1.85
C ARG A 179 5.31 14.58 -2.53
N PHE A 180 5.60 14.35 -3.80
CA PHE A 180 5.06 13.27 -4.62
C PHE A 180 6.14 12.42 -5.28
N ARG A 181 7.43 12.81 -5.13
CA ARG A 181 8.54 12.08 -5.73
C ARG A 181 9.03 10.96 -4.82
N THR A 182 9.40 9.83 -5.42
CA THR A 182 9.79 8.61 -4.71
C THR A 182 10.88 8.86 -3.67
N HIS A 183 11.97 9.53 -4.04
CA HIS A 183 13.10 9.78 -3.13
C HIS A 183 12.73 10.68 -1.95
N SER A 184 11.90 11.70 -2.19
CA SER A 184 11.55 12.69 -1.16
C SER A 184 10.56 12.19 -0.12
N ILE A 185 9.76 11.16 -0.44
CA ILE A 185 8.76 10.59 0.47
C ILE A 185 9.05 9.15 0.88
N ALA A 186 10.17 8.58 0.41
CA ALA A 186 10.62 7.24 0.77
C ALA A 186 10.70 7.02 2.29
N TRP A 187 11.00 8.08 3.03
CA TRP A 187 11.10 8.04 4.49
C TRP A 187 9.78 7.63 5.17
N PHE A 188 8.61 7.91 4.61
CA PHE A 188 7.34 7.41 5.13
C PHE A 188 7.26 5.88 5.08
N PHE A 189 7.68 5.30 3.96
CA PHE A 189 7.74 3.86 3.81
C PHE A 189 8.74 3.23 4.79
N VAL A 190 9.93 3.81 4.91
CA VAL A 190 10.97 3.32 5.81
C VAL A 190 10.56 3.53 7.28
N LEU A 191 9.85 4.60 7.60
CA LEU A 191 9.27 4.82 8.92
C LEU A 191 8.26 3.71 9.27
N GLY A 192 7.41 3.32 8.32
CA GLY A 192 6.54 2.17 8.47
C GLY A 192 7.30 0.86 8.73
N TRP A 193 8.41 0.65 8.02
CA TRP A 193 9.31 -0.48 8.30
C TRP A 193 9.88 -0.41 9.72
N LEU A 194 10.34 0.76 10.17
CA LEU A 194 10.88 0.98 11.51
C LEU A 194 9.84 0.73 12.63
N ILE A 195 8.57 1.04 12.37
CA ILE A 195 7.46 0.78 13.30
C ILE A 195 7.32 -0.72 13.58
N GLN A 196 7.54 -1.59 12.58
CA GLN A 196 7.32 -3.02 12.72
C GLN A 196 8.18 -3.66 13.83
N PRO A 197 9.52 -3.48 13.93
CA PRO A 197 10.36 -4.03 14.97
C PRO A 197 10.36 -3.22 16.29
N SER A 198 9.46 -2.26 16.47
CA SER A 198 9.34 -1.47 17.71
C SER A 198 8.58 -2.27 18.78
N ASP A 199 9.26 -3.25 19.38
CA ASP A 199 8.71 -4.24 20.31
C ASP A 199 8.78 -3.82 21.79
N SER A 200 9.72 -2.96 22.19
CA SER A 200 9.88 -2.46 23.55
C SER A 200 9.32 -1.03 23.71
N THR A 201 8.96 -0.65 24.94
CA THR A 201 8.46 0.69 25.24
C THR A 201 9.45 1.77 24.82
N TYR A 202 10.75 1.56 25.04
CA TYR A 202 11.78 2.51 24.60
C TYR A 202 11.77 2.70 23.09
N LYS A 203 11.79 1.61 22.30
CA LYS A 203 11.73 1.69 20.83
C LYS A 203 10.43 2.37 20.35
N ARG A 204 9.29 2.07 20.98
CA ARG A 204 8.01 2.72 20.66
C ARG A 204 8.05 4.21 20.94
N LEU A 205 8.61 4.64 22.06
CA LEU A 205 8.76 6.07 22.39
C LEU A 205 9.67 6.77 21.37
N VAL A 206 10.84 6.19 21.08
CA VAL A 206 11.77 6.74 20.08
C VAL A 206 11.11 6.81 18.70
N THR A 207 10.46 5.73 18.26
CA THR A 207 9.78 5.71 16.95
C THR A 207 8.62 6.70 16.90
N SER A 208 7.85 6.86 17.99
CA SER A 208 6.78 7.86 18.06
C SER A 208 7.34 9.28 17.97
N ALA A 209 8.44 9.57 18.66
CA ALA A 209 9.13 10.87 18.56
C ALA A 209 9.63 11.13 17.14
N LEU A 210 10.21 10.12 16.48
CA LEU A 210 10.64 10.22 15.08
C LEU A 210 9.44 10.44 14.13
N CYS A 211 8.29 9.78 14.35
CA CYS A 211 7.07 10.03 13.58
C CYS A 211 6.67 11.51 13.68
N VAL A 212 6.53 12.04 14.89
CA VAL A 212 6.09 13.41 15.10
C VAL A 212 7.11 14.42 14.55
N ALA A 213 8.39 14.26 14.90
CA ALA A 213 9.44 15.20 14.51
C ALA A 213 9.68 15.24 12.99
N SER A 214 9.59 14.10 12.30
CA SER A 214 9.81 14.06 10.83
C SER A 214 8.63 14.60 10.03
N ILE A 215 7.41 14.50 10.56
CA ILE A 215 6.19 14.98 9.89
C ILE A 215 6.01 16.49 10.11
N ALA A 216 6.35 17.00 11.29
CA ALA A 216 6.17 18.40 11.65
C ALA A 216 6.84 19.35 10.63
N GLY A 217 6.07 20.28 10.10
CA GLY A 217 6.52 21.28 9.12
C GLY A 217 6.82 20.72 7.71
N PHE A 218 6.56 19.43 7.45
CA PHE A 218 6.81 18.88 6.09
C PHE A 218 5.77 19.31 5.08
N PHE A 219 4.55 19.51 5.47
CA PHE A 219 3.46 19.84 4.55
C PHE A 219 3.05 21.31 4.59
N ASP A 220 3.52 22.09 5.53
CA ASP A 220 3.01 23.43 5.86
C ASP A 220 1.48 23.46 6.03
N TYR A 221 0.94 22.34 6.49
CA TYR A 221 -0.49 22.16 6.71
C TYR A 221 -0.73 21.29 7.96
N PRO A 222 -0.87 21.90 9.15
CA PRO A 222 -0.97 21.19 10.42
C PRO A 222 -2.05 20.09 10.47
N PRO A 223 -3.26 20.25 9.89
CA PRO A 223 -4.26 19.18 9.93
C PRO A 223 -3.79 17.88 9.24
N ARG A 224 -3.03 17.98 8.13
CA ARG A 224 -2.44 16.81 7.45
C ARG A 224 -1.38 16.15 8.34
N GLU A 225 -0.53 16.96 8.94
CA GLU A 225 0.56 16.50 9.80
C GLU A 225 0.04 15.78 11.03
N TRP A 226 -0.96 16.35 11.69
CA TRP A 226 -1.64 15.72 12.81
C TRP A 226 -2.31 14.40 12.42
N PHE A 227 -3.04 14.38 11.31
CA PHE A 227 -3.69 13.17 10.84
C PHE A 227 -2.69 12.02 10.64
N ILE A 228 -1.62 12.28 9.89
CA ILE A 228 -0.59 11.27 9.61
C ILE A 228 0.11 10.86 10.93
N GLY A 229 0.50 11.83 11.76
CA GLY A 229 1.15 11.59 13.04
C GLY A 229 0.33 10.69 13.96
N VAL A 230 -0.96 11.01 14.14
CA VAL A 230 -1.89 10.18 14.93
C VAL A 230 -2.01 8.76 14.36
N CYS A 231 -2.16 8.63 13.04
CA CYS A 231 -2.24 7.30 12.39
C CYS A 231 -0.98 6.47 12.64
N LEU A 232 0.21 7.07 12.48
CA LEU A 232 1.48 6.34 12.65
C LEU A 232 1.76 6.03 14.13
N VAL A 233 1.52 6.95 15.04
CA VAL A 233 1.65 6.69 16.49
C VAL A 233 0.66 5.60 16.92
N THR A 234 -0.56 5.61 16.40
CA THR A 234 -1.51 4.51 16.64
C THR A 234 -0.95 3.17 16.18
N LEU A 235 -0.31 3.11 14.99
CA LEU A 235 0.31 1.89 14.48
C LEU A 235 1.51 1.43 15.33
N VAL A 236 2.26 2.37 15.94
CA VAL A 236 3.37 2.05 16.86
C VAL A 236 2.86 1.34 18.11
N TRP A 237 1.75 1.84 18.68
CA TRP A 237 1.29 1.38 20.00
C TRP A 237 0.27 0.24 19.93
N PHE A 238 -0.54 0.19 18.87
CA PHE A 238 -1.65 -0.74 18.75
C PHE A 238 -1.51 -1.59 17.48
N ARG A 239 -1.37 -2.90 17.66
CA ARG A 239 -1.38 -3.87 16.53
C ARG A 239 -2.79 -4.17 16.07
N GLU A 240 -3.74 -4.05 16.98
CA GLU A 240 -5.16 -4.24 16.76
C GLU A 240 -5.95 -3.11 17.43
N VAL A 241 -7.07 -2.76 16.85
CA VAL A 241 -8.01 -1.76 17.37
C VAL A 241 -9.37 -2.42 17.56
N SER A 242 -9.97 -2.20 18.73
CA SER A 242 -11.32 -2.70 19.02
C SER A 242 -12.37 -1.80 18.38
N VAL A 243 -13.14 -2.35 17.46
CA VAL A 243 -14.21 -1.63 16.75
C VAL A 243 -15.57 -2.33 16.93
N PRO A 244 -16.69 -1.62 16.81
CA PRO A 244 -18.02 -2.23 16.79
C PRO A 244 -18.11 -3.29 15.68
N ARG A 245 -18.68 -4.46 16.00
CA ARG A 245 -18.80 -5.58 15.03
C ARG A 245 -19.51 -5.20 13.75
N VAL A 246 -20.47 -4.29 13.83
CA VAL A 246 -21.25 -3.83 12.66
C VAL A 246 -20.40 -3.12 11.62
N ILE A 247 -19.28 -2.49 12.01
CA ILE A 247 -18.40 -1.76 11.07
C ILE A 247 -17.18 -2.59 10.62
N VAL A 248 -16.99 -3.82 11.15
CA VAL A 248 -15.87 -4.68 10.75
C VAL A 248 -15.91 -4.99 9.26
N TRP A 249 -17.07 -5.42 8.76
CA TRP A 249 -17.24 -5.74 7.34
C TRP A 249 -17.02 -4.53 6.42
N PRO A 250 -17.62 -3.35 6.65
CA PRO A 250 -17.30 -2.14 5.88
C PRO A 250 -15.82 -1.78 5.89
N ILE A 251 -15.16 -1.82 7.06
CA ILE A 251 -13.71 -1.53 7.17
C ILE A 251 -12.89 -2.54 6.35
N ALA A 252 -13.14 -3.82 6.51
CA ALA A 252 -12.41 -4.87 5.79
C ALA A 252 -12.62 -4.76 4.27
N THR A 253 -13.84 -4.45 3.83
CA THR A 253 -14.18 -4.29 2.41
C THR A 253 -13.51 -3.06 1.82
N LEU A 254 -13.58 -1.89 2.47
CA LEU A 254 -12.90 -0.67 2.03
C LEU A 254 -11.37 -0.86 1.97
N ALA A 255 -10.79 -1.48 2.99
CA ALA A 255 -9.36 -1.78 3.01
C ALA A 255 -8.97 -2.72 1.87
N SER A 256 -9.76 -3.74 1.58
CA SER A 256 -9.49 -4.69 0.48
C SER A 256 -9.68 -4.04 -0.88
N ALA A 257 -10.69 -3.20 -1.05
CA ALA A 257 -10.98 -2.46 -2.28
C ALA A 257 -10.08 -1.23 -2.48
N SER A 258 -9.22 -0.88 -1.51
CA SER A 258 -8.48 0.39 -1.49
C SER A 258 -7.69 0.68 -2.78
N MET A 259 -7.10 -0.33 -3.42
CA MET A 259 -6.41 -0.17 -4.69
C MET A 259 -7.38 0.21 -5.82
N TRP A 260 -8.49 -0.49 -5.91
CA TRP A 260 -9.49 -0.26 -6.96
C TRP A 260 -10.15 1.11 -6.81
N ILE A 261 -10.45 1.52 -5.57
CA ILE A 261 -10.92 2.87 -5.27
C ILE A 261 -9.88 3.89 -5.73
N LEU A 262 -8.60 3.63 -5.44
CA LEU A 262 -7.51 4.55 -5.76
C LEU A 262 -7.33 4.76 -7.27
N ILE A 263 -7.47 3.72 -8.11
CA ILE A 263 -7.29 3.86 -9.56
C ILE A 263 -8.52 4.39 -10.29
N SER A 264 -9.73 4.16 -9.76
CA SER A 264 -10.98 4.45 -10.47
C SER A 264 -11.72 5.70 -10.01
N HIS A 265 -11.45 6.21 -8.78
CA HIS A 265 -12.22 7.32 -8.23
C HIS A 265 -12.16 8.58 -9.09
N PHE A 266 -11.04 8.89 -9.75
CA PHE A 266 -10.90 10.03 -10.66
C PHE A 266 -11.82 9.96 -11.88
N THR A 267 -12.22 8.75 -12.27
CA THR A 267 -13.18 8.55 -13.38
C THR A 267 -14.61 8.57 -12.88
N ILE A 268 -14.87 8.06 -11.67
CA ILE A 268 -16.22 7.85 -11.16
C ILE A 268 -16.83 9.14 -10.57
N TRP A 269 -16.08 9.83 -9.69
CA TRP A 269 -16.68 10.94 -8.94
C TRP A 269 -17.07 12.15 -9.81
N PRO A 270 -16.35 12.52 -10.90
CA PRO A 270 -16.76 13.65 -11.72
C PRO A 270 -18.17 13.48 -12.30
N SER A 271 -18.46 12.29 -12.84
CA SER A 271 -19.80 11.98 -13.38
C SER A 271 -20.89 11.99 -12.30
N LEU A 272 -20.56 11.63 -11.05
CA LEU A 272 -21.56 11.64 -9.97
C LEU A 272 -21.89 13.04 -9.47
N VAL A 273 -20.93 13.97 -9.43
CA VAL A 273 -21.20 15.35 -8.98
C VAL A 273 -22.02 16.16 -9.97
N GLU A 274 -22.13 15.70 -11.22
CA GLU A 274 -23.03 16.31 -12.22
C GLU A 274 -24.51 16.02 -11.95
N VAL A 275 -24.81 14.90 -11.29
CA VAL A 275 -26.18 14.42 -11.10
C VAL A 275 -26.65 14.40 -9.64
N MET A 276 -25.73 14.57 -8.67
CA MET A 276 -26.09 14.54 -7.25
C MET A 276 -25.21 15.47 -6.39
N PRO A 277 -25.70 15.88 -5.19
CA PRO A 277 -24.92 16.68 -4.25
C PRO A 277 -23.59 16.01 -3.87
N LEU A 278 -22.54 16.80 -3.65
CA LEU A 278 -21.16 16.36 -3.42
C LEU A 278 -21.00 15.26 -2.35
N GLY A 279 -21.74 15.37 -1.23
CA GLY A 279 -21.71 14.35 -0.17
C GLY A 279 -22.26 13.00 -0.63
N TRP A 280 -23.33 12.98 -1.43
CA TRP A 280 -23.89 11.75 -2.02
C TRP A 280 -22.99 11.19 -3.12
N ALA A 281 -22.37 12.05 -3.95
CA ALA A 281 -21.39 11.65 -4.94
C ALA A 281 -20.18 10.97 -4.29
N TYR A 282 -19.73 11.44 -3.12
CA TYR A 282 -18.68 10.78 -2.33
C TYR A 282 -19.08 9.37 -1.89
N VAL A 283 -20.24 9.22 -1.27
CA VAL A 283 -20.76 7.91 -0.88
C VAL A 283 -20.95 7.02 -2.10
N GLY A 284 -21.53 7.55 -3.19
CA GLY A 284 -21.74 6.85 -4.45
C GLY A 284 -20.44 6.34 -5.06
N THR A 285 -19.38 7.15 -5.04
CA THR A 285 -18.04 6.74 -5.52
C THR A 285 -17.53 5.53 -4.75
N LEU A 286 -17.62 5.54 -3.42
CA LEU A 286 -17.19 4.42 -2.59
C LEU A 286 -18.06 3.18 -2.84
N VAL A 287 -19.37 3.34 -2.91
CA VAL A 287 -20.32 2.22 -3.12
C VAL A 287 -20.16 1.60 -4.50
N ALA A 288 -20.04 2.40 -5.56
CA ALA A 288 -19.86 1.90 -6.93
C ALA A 288 -18.60 1.03 -7.06
N VAL A 289 -17.51 1.46 -6.44
CA VAL A 289 -16.26 0.67 -6.44
C VAL A 289 -16.38 -0.61 -5.61
N LEU A 290 -17.13 -0.59 -4.51
CA LEU A 290 -17.38 -1.80 -3.73
C LEU A 290 -18.17 -2.84 -4.52
N VAL A 291 -19.19 -2.44 -5.28
CA VAL A 291 -19.96 -3.34 -6.15
C VAL A 291 -19.03 -4.01 -7.17
N TRP A 292 -18.18 -3.23 -7.82
CA TRP A 292 -17.22 -3.77 -8.78
C TRP A 292 -16.20 -4.73 -8.13
N PHE A 293 -15.66 -4.35 -6.97
CA PHE A 293 -14.76 -5.22 -6.21
C PHE A 293 -15.39 -6.57 -5.84
N VAL A 294 -16.66 -6.57 -5.41
CA VAL A 294 -17.38 -7.82 -5.11
C VAL A 294 -17.54 -8.67 -6.38
N ALA A 295 -17.90 -8.06 -7.52
CA ALA A 295 -18.01 -8.75 -8.79
C ALA A 295 -16.67 -9.38 -9.23
N ASP A 296 -15.56 -8.67 -9.09
CA ASP A 296 -14.20 -9.16 -9.35
C ASP A 296 -13.86 -10.38 -8.48
N ARG A 297 -14.19 -10.34 -7.18
CA ARG A 297 -13.98 -11.47 -6.25
C ARG A 297 -14.82 -12.70 -6.60
N VAL A 298 -16.05 -12.50 -7.03
CA VAL A 298 -16.91 -13.59 -7.49
C VAL A 298 -16.32 -14.23 -8.75
N THR A 299 -15.83 -13.41 -9.67
CA THR A 299 -15.17 -13.87 -10.91
C THR A 299 -13.91 -14.67 -10.60
N ASP A 300 -13.04 -14.16 -9.72
CA ASP A 300 -11.82 -14.85 -9.28
C ASP A 300 -12.13 -16.21 -8.62
N ALA A 301 -13.14 -16.25 -7.76
CA ALA A 301 -13.57 -17.46 -7.08
C ALA A 301 -14.10 -18.50 -8.08
N THR A 302 -14.89 -18.09 -9.08
CA THR A 302 -15.41 -18.98 -10.14
C THR A 302 -14.30 -19.49 -11.04
N CYS A 303 -13.34 -18.66 -11.43
CA CYS A 303 -12.16 -19.05 -12.21
C CYS A 303 -11.27 -20.04 -11.44
N ALA A 304 -11.06 -19.82 -10.14
CA ALA A 304 -10.30 -20.73 -9.29
C ALA A 304 -11.00 -22.08 -9.12
N LEU A 305 -12.33 -22.10 -9.03
CA LEU A 305 -13.13 -23.34 -9.00
C LEU A 305 -13.02 -24.11 -10.31
N ALA A 306 -13.18 -23.44 -11.45
CA ALA A 306 -13.00 -24.01 -12.77
C ALA A 306 -11.60 -24.59 -12.95
N GLY A 307 -10.55 -23.84 -12.57
CA GLY A 307 -9.17 -24.31 -12.63
C GLY A 307 -8.90 -25.57 -11.81
N ARG A 308 -9.52 -25.70 -10.62
CA ARG A 308 -9.44 -26.94 -9.80
C ARG A 308 -10.14 -28.13 -10.45
N THR A 309 -11.20 -27.88 -11.17
CA THR A 309 -11.94 -28.92 -11.93
C THR A 309 -11.12 -29.42 -13.11
N PHE A 310 -10.44 -28.53 -13.83
CA PHE A 310 -9.54 -28.90 -14.93
C PHE A 310 -8.24 -29.58 -14.44
N ALA A 311 -7.71 -29.22 -13.27
CA ALA A 311 -6.52 -29.86 -12.69
C ALA A 311 -6.77 -31.30 -12.25
N LYS A 312 -8.02 -31.74 -12.08
CA LYS A 312 -8.40 -33.12 -11.77
C LYS A 312 -8.54 -34.03 -13.02
N LEU A 313 -8.44 -33.47 -14.23
CA LEU A 313 -8.38 -34.27 -15.42
C LEU A 313 -7.07 -35.09 -15.45
N PRO A 314 -7.09 -36.41 -15.64
CA PRO A 314 -5.91 -37.24 -15.59
C PRO A 314 -4.93 -36.82 -16.69
N VAL A 315 -3.86 -36.14 -16.32
CA VAL A 315 -2.73 -35.93 -17.22
C VAL A 315 -2.10 -37.31 -17.44
N ARG A 316 -2.33 -37.87 -18.63
CA ARG A 316 -1.69 -39.09 -19.08
C ARG A 316 -0.17 -38.87 -19.05
N ARG A 317 0.46 -39.21 -17.93
CA ARG A 317 1.93 -39.24 -17.83
C ARG A 317 2.40 -40.33 -18.80
N ARG A 318 3.05 -39.97 -19.89
CA ARG A 318 3.83 -40.92 -20.67
C ARG A 318 4.91 -41.45 -19.72
N PRO A 319 5.03 -42.79 -19.56
CA PRO A 319 6.17 -43.33 -18.81
C PRO A 319 7.45 -42.93 -19.53
N LEU A 320 8.36 -42.28 -18.82
CA LEU A 320 9.76 -42.14 -19.23
C LEU A 320 10.35 -43.55 -19.28
N VAL A 321 10.45 -44.11 -20.48
CA VAL A 321 11.24 -45.33 -20.73
C VAL A 321 12.69 -44.92 -20.54
N LEU A 322 13.23 -45.22 -19.36
CA LEU A 322 14.68 -45.19 -19.14
C LEU A 322 15.27 -46.39 -19.94
N GLU A 323 15.94 -46.11 -21.04
CA GLU A 323 16.80 -47.11 -21.69
C GLU A 323 17.89 -47.54 -20.70
N PRO A 324 18.13 -48.85 -20.52
CA PRO A 324 19.19 -49.33 -19.67
C PRO A 324 20.53 -48.96 -20.30
N ALA A 325 21.36 -48.26 -19.51
CA ALA A 325 22.77 -48.02 -19.89
C ALA A 325 23.49 -49.36 -20.12
N THR A 326 23.88 -49.61 -21.36
CA THR A 326 24.78 -50.70 -21.73
C THR A 326 26.16 -50.48 -21.05
N VAL A 327 26.44 -51.30 -20.05
CA VAL A 327 27.77 -51.39 -19.45
C VAL A 327 28.68 -52.05 -20.50
N ALA A 328 29.57 -51.30 -21.12
CA ALA A 328 30.66 -51.83 -21.90
C ALA A 328 31.75 -52.33 -20.96
N THR A 329 31.89 -53.64 -20.87
CA THR A 329 33.04 -54.30 -20.31
C THR A 329 34.14 -54.36 -21.39
N ALA A 330 35.27 -53.73 -21.14
CA ALA A 330 36.62 -54.13 -21.58
C ALA A 330 37.67 -53.49 -20.66
#